data_ca4fefb7f247cec8a842f08b9ce50498
#
_entry.id   ca4fefb7f247cec8a842f08b9ce50498
#
_cell.length_a   1.000
_cell.length_b   1.000
_cell.length_c   1.000
_cell.angle_alpha   90.00
_cell.angle_beta   90.00
_cell.angle_gamma   90.00
#
_symmetry.space_group_name_H-M   'P 1'
#
loop_
_entity.id
_entity.type
_entity.pdbx_description
1 polymer ?
#
loop_
_entity_poly.entity_id
_entity_poly.type
_entity_poly.pdbx_seq_one_letter_code
_entity_poly.pdbx_strand_id
1 'polypeptide(L)'
;DGAAEIWLKEIGVDPARSILYRQSDLPEVTELAWILTTVTPMGLLQRCVSYKDKLEAGHAPDHGLFAYPVLQAADILIWRADLVPVGQDQKQHLEVTRDIAVKFNLTYREVFALPEPYILEDVAVVPGSDGRKMSKSYGNTIEMFAPEKALRKQVMGIVTDSKGVD
;
A
#
# COMPACT_ATOMS: atom_id res chain seq x y z
N ASP A 1 -13.91 13.42 4.19
CA ASP A 1 -14.02 12.62 4.68
C ASP A 1 -14.87 11.41 5.09
N GLY A 2 -15.79 10.89 4.27
CA GLY A 2 -16.54 9.67 4.59
C GLY A 2 -15.67 8.43 4.87
N ALA A 3 -14.49 8.29 4.23
CA ALA A 3 -13.59 7.19 4.50
C ALA A 3 -13.06 7.18 5.94
N ALA A 4 -12.67 8.34 6.49
CA ALA A 4 -12.21 8.46 7.87
C ALA A 4 -13.31 8.11 8.88
N GLU A 5 -14.54 8.54 8.61
CA GLU A 5 -15.70 8.26 9.46
C GLU A 5 -15.96 6.76 9.56
N ILE A 6 -15.79 6.01 8.46
CA ILE A 6 -15.95 4.56 8.45
C ILE A 6 -14.85 3.85 9.19
N TRP A 7 -13.59 4.24 8.99
CA TRP A 7 -12.50 3.66 9.76
C TRP A 7 -12.73 3.81 11.26
N LEU A 8 -13.22 4.96 11.69
CA LEU A 8 -13.48 5.24 13.09
C LEU A 8 -14.74 4.54 13.62
N LYS A 9 -15.85 4.55 12.86
CA LYS A 9 -17.14 4.07 13.34
C LYS A 9 -17.41 2.61 13.04
N GLU A 10 -17.09 2.14 11.82
CA GLU A 10 -17.50 0.81 11.35
C GLU A 10 -16.41 -0.24 11.57
N ILE A 11 -15.13 0.15 11.45
CA ILE A 11 -14.00 -0.79 11.64
C ILE A 11 -13.50 -0.74 13.09
N GLY A 12 -13.90 0.26 13.87
CA GLY A 12 -13.60 0.34 15.30
C GLY A 12 -12.18 0.82 15.61
N VAL A 13 -11.57 1.59 14.71
CA VAL A 13 -10.29 2.27 14.99
C VAL A 13 -10.52 3.32 16.07
N ASP A 14 -9.89 3.15 17.22
CA ASP A 14 -9.99 4.09 18.34
C ASP A 14 -9.03 5.26 18.14
N PRO A 15 -9.52 6.50 17.96
CA PRO A 15 -8.67 7.68 17.77
C PRO A 15 -7.85 8.07 18.99
N ALA A 16 -8.20 7.57 20.19
CA ALA A 16 -7.39 7.76 21.40
C ALA A 16 -6.15 6.85 21.41
N ARG A 17 -6.14 5.79 20.60
CA ARG A 17 -5.07 4.80 20.52
C ARG A 17 -4.37 4.75 19.17
N SER A 18 -4.96 5.36 18.15
CA SER A 18 -4.49 5.30 16.75
C SER A 18 -4.47 6.70 16.14
N ILE A 19 -3.48 6.95 15.31
CA ILE A 19 -3.38 8.19 14.56
C ILE A 19 -3.96 7.95 13.16
N LEU A 20 -5.02 8.67 12.82
CA LEU A 20 -5.58 8.72 11.48
C LEU A 20 -5.42 10.13 10.94
N TYR A 21 -4.73 10.28 9.82
CA TYR A 21 -4.45 11.57 9.21
C TYR A 21 -4.53 11.48 7.68
N ARG A 22 -4.70 12.62 7.02
CA ARG A 22 -4.50 12.71 5.58
C ARG A 22 -3.03 13.00 5.32
N GLN A 23 -2.43 12.37 4.33
CA GLN A 23 -1.03 12.63 3.96
C GLN A 23 -0.75 14.13 3.74
N SER A 24 -1.72 14.86 3.15
CA SER A 24 -1.62 16.31 2.95
C SER A 24 -1.61 17.15 4.23
N ASP A 25 -1.97 16.58 5.38
CA ASP A 25 -1.93 17.28 6.68
C ASP A 25 -0.52 17.21 7.31
N LEU A 26 0.39 16.43 6.70
CA LEU A 26 1.77 16.23 7.15
C LEU A 26 2.74 16.55 5.98
N PRO A 27 3.01 17.83 5.70
CA PRO A 27 3.88 18.23 4.61
C PRO A 27 5.32 17.72 4.75
N GLU A 28 5.74 17.38 5.95
CA GLU A 28 7.05 16.78 6.27
C GLU A 28 7.29 15.45 5.56
N VAL A 29 6.23 14.73 5.15
CA VAL A 29 6.37 13.51 4.34
C VAL A 29 7.01 13.83 3.01
N THR A 30 6.58 14.89 2.33
CA THR A 30 7.16 15.28 1.02
C THR A 30 8.56 15.86 1.17
N GLU A 31 8.84 16.57 2.24
CA GLU A 31 10.17 17.06 2.57
C GLU A 31 11.12 15.87 2.82
N LEU A 32 10.70 14.91 3.62
CA LEU A 32 11.46 13.68 3.87
C LEU A 32 11.68 12.89 2.57
N ALA A 33 10.65 12.76 1.72
CA ALA A 33 10.77 12.09 0.43
C ALA A 33 11.85 12.73 -0.44
N TRP A 34 11.91 14.07 -0.46
CA TRP A 34 12.99 14.78 -1.18
C TRP A 34 14.37 14.46 -0.61
N ILE A 35 14.52 14.49 0.72
CA ILE A 35 15.78 14.15 1.39
C ILE A 35 16.18 12.69 1.08
N LEU A 36 15.26 11.74 1.18
CA LEU A 36 15.52 10.34 0.85
C LEU A 36 15.92 10.16 -0.63
N THR A 37 15.33 10.94 -1.54
CA THR A 37 15.69 10.92 -2.96
C THR A 37 17.20 11.19 -3.16
N THR A 38 17.80 12.06 -2.33
CA THR A 38 19.23 12.41 -2.47
C THR A 38 20.19 11.27 -2.11
N VAL A 39 19.71 10.26 -1.38
CA VAL A 39 20.51 9.08 -0.98
C VAL A 39 20.06 7.79 -1.68
N THR A 40 18.95 7.82 -2.44
CA THR A 40 18.40 6.64 -3.12
C THR A 40 19.12 6.38 -4.45
N PRO A 41 19.79 5.22 -4.64
CA PRO A 41 20.42 4.92 -5.91
C PRO A 41 19.41 4.69 -7.02
N MET A 42 19.64 5.29 -8.20
CA MET A 42 18.80 5.10 -9.40
C MET A 42 18.57 3.61 -9.73
N GLY A 43 19.63 2.79 -9.64
CA GLY A 43 19.56 1.37 -9.90
C GLY A 43 18.65 0.58 -8.95
N LEU A 44 18.38 1.08 -7.74
CA LEU A 44 17.40 0.49 -6.83
C LEU A 44 15.99 0.64 -7.42
N LEU A 45 15.62 1.84 -7.81
CA LEU A 45 14.30 2.14 -8.38
C LEU A 45 14.08 1.46 -9.74
N GLN A 46 15.11 1.38 -10.58
CA GLN A 46 15.05 0.68 -11.88
C GLN A 46 14.76 -0.82 -11.74
N ARG A 47 15.09 -1.43 -10.60
CA ARG A 47 14.83 -2.86 -10.34
C ARG A 47 13.45 -3.12 -9.77
N CYS A 48 12.68 -2.10 -9.39
CA CYS A 48 11.32 -2.27 -8.88
C CYS A 48 10.44 -2.96 -9.92
N VAL A 49 9.79 -4.06 -9.53
CA VAL A 49 8.92 -4.85 -10.40
C VAL A 49 7.77 -3.99 -10.94
N SER A 50 7.13 -3.22 -10.06
CA SER A 50 6.02 -2.36 -10.43
C SER A 50 6.37 -1.28 -11.47
N TYR A 51 7.61 -0.79 -11.50
CA TYR A 51 8.08 0.10 -12.56
C TYR A 51 8.19 -0.63 -13.89
N LYS A 52 8.79 -1.83 -13.89
CA LYS A 52 8.96 -2.66 -15.09
C LYS A 52 7.61 -3.09 -15.68
N ASP A 53 6.71 -3.60 -14.82
CA ASP A 53 5.38 -4.07 -15.24
C ASP A 53 4.57 -2.95 -15.92
N LYS A 54 4.68 -1.72 -15.40
CA LYS A 54 3.98 -0.58 -16.01
C LYS A 54 4.59 -0.16 -17.34
N LEU A 55 5.91 -0.22 -17.48
CA LEU A 55 6.56 0.01 -18.78
C LEU A 55 6.17 -1.06 -19.81
N GLU A 56 6.13 -2.33 -19.41
CA GLU A 56 5.71 -3.45 -20.26
C GLU A 56 4.23 -3.32 -20.64
N ALA A 57 3.39 -2.77 -19.75
CA ALA A 57 1.99 -2.45 -20.04
C ALA A 57 1.80 -1.20 -20.91
N GLY A 58 2.89 -0.57 -21.39
CA GLY A 58 2.86 0.57 -22.30
C GLY A 58 2.62 1.92 -21.64
N HIS A 59 2.76 2.03 -20.31
CA HIS A 59 2.70 3.32 -19.64
C HIS A 59 3.95 4.15 -19.92
N ALA A 60 3.76 5.46 -20.11
CA ALA A 60 4.88 6.38 -20.27
C ALA A 60 5.72 6.45 -18.98
N PRO A 61 7.05 6.36 -19.06
CA PRO A 61 7.93 6.46 -17.90
C PRO A 61 8.04 7.92 -17.44
N ASP A 62 7.13 8.35 -16.57
CA ASP A 62 7.24 9.65 -15.92
C ASP A 62 8.02 9.57 -14.60
N HIS A 63 8.41 10.74 -14.09
CA HIS A 63 9.17 10.83 -12.84
C HIS A 63 8.38 10.30 -11.64
N GLY A 64 7.08 10.56 -11.58
CA GLY A 64 6.24 10.08 -10.49
C GLY A 64 6.17 8.56 -10.43
N LEU A 65 6.00 7.91 -11.59
CA LEU A 65 6.03 6.46 -11.70
C LEU A 65 7.37 5.86 -11.27
N PHE A 66 8.47 6.54 -11.54
CA PHE A 66 9.80 6.10 -11.16
C PHE A 66 10.10 6.32 -9.67
N ALA A 67 9.68 7.46 -9.11
CA ALA A 67 10.10 7.92 -7.79
C ALA A 67 9.08 7.62 -6.66
N TYR A 68 7.84 7.18 -6.96
CA TYR A 68 6.85 6.94 -5.91
C TYR A 68 7.32 5.98 -4.79
N PRO A 69 8.21 4.97 -5.02
CA PRO A 69 8.68 4.13 -3.93
C PRO A 69 9.45 4.91 -2.84
N VAL A 70 10.05 6.04 -3.21
CA VAL A 70 10.73 6.92 -2.25
C VAL A 70 9.72 7.68 -1.41
N LEU A 71 8.62 8.14 -2.00
CA LEU A 71 7.50 8.75 -1.25
C LEU A 71 6.86 7.75 -0.30
N GLN A 72 6.65 6.51 -0.75
CA GLN A 72 6.15 5.43 0.12
C GLN A 72 7.12 5.12 1.26
N ALA A 73 8.43 5.13 1.00
CA ALA A 73 9.43 4.99 2.06
C ALA A 73 9.33 6.13 3.09
N ALA A 74 9.11 7.37 2.64
CA ALA A 74 8.92 8.50 3.54
C ALA A 74 7.66 8.36 4.40
N ASP A 75 6.53 7.91 3.83
CA ASP A 75 5.28 7.64 4.57
C ASP A 75 5.49 6.63 5.72
N ILE A 76 6.37 5.67 5.53
CA ILE A 76 6.67 4.63 6.53
C ILE A 76 7.71 5.12 7.54
N LEU A 77 8.80 5.67 7.07
CA LEU A 77 9.97 5.99 7.89
C LEU A 77 9.74 7.20 8.81
N ILE A 78 8.86 8.14 8.43
CA ILE A 78 8.55 9.30 9.25
C ILE A 78 7.95 8.91 10.62
N TRP A 79 7.25 7.78 10.67
CA TRP A 79 6.64 7.24 11.88
C TRP A 79 7.58 6.33 12.67
N ARG A 80 8.77 6.02 12.14
CA ARG A 80 9.71 5.05 12.73
C ARG A 80 9.04 3.73 13.07
N ALA A 81 8.14 3.28 12.17
CA ALA A 81 7.36 2.06 12.36
C ALA A 81 8.29 0.83 12.41
N ASP A 82 8.08 -0.05 13.39
CA ASP A 82 8.77 -1.34 13.47
C ASP A 82 8.11 -2.39 12.56
N LEU A 83 6.78 -2.36 12.48
CA LEU A 83 5.97 -3.29 11.68
C LEU A 83 5.04 -2.52 10.75
N VAL A 84 4.92 -3.00 9.52
CA VAL A 84 4.03 -2.41 8.51
C VAL A 84 3.09 -3.49 7.98
N PRO A 85 1.79 -3.44 8.31
CA PRO A 85 0.80 -4.37 7.78
C PRO A 85 0.60 -4.13 6.28
N VAL A 86 0.90 -5.14 5.47
CA VAL A 86 0.82 -5.04 4.00
C VAL A 86 0.39 -6.37 3.38
N GLY A 87 -0.14 -6.31 2.17
CA GLY A 87 -0.31 -7.49 1.32
C GLY A 87 1.01 -7.98 0.75
N GLN A 88 1.04 -9.23 0.29
CA GLN A 88 2.23 -9.87 -0.30
C GLN A 88 2.83 -9.08 -1.47
N ASP A 89 2.00 -8.38 -2.24
CA ASP A 89 2.42 -7.54 -3.37
C ASP A 89 3.21 -6.29 -2.96
N GLN A 90 3.14 -5.89 -1.68
CA GLN A 90 3.87 -4.74 -1.13
C GLN A 90 5.21 -5.11 -0.51
N LYS A 91 5.54 -6.41 -0.43
CA LYS A 91 6.79 -6.87 0.21
C LYS A 91 8.03 -6.20 -0.40
N GLN A 92 8.11 -6.15 -1.72
CA GLN A 92 9.24 -5.52 -2.40
C GLN A 92 9.37 -4.02 -2.07
N HIS A 93 8.26 -3.31 -1.93
CA HIS A 93 8.30 -1.89 -1.54
C HIS A 93 8.85 -1.70 -0.13
N LEU A 94 8.56 -2.63 0.79
CA LEU A 94 9.18 -2.62 2.13
C LEU A 94 10.68 -2.90 2.06
N GLU A 95 11.13 -3.82 1.21
CA GLU A 95 12.55 -4.08 0.99
C GLU A 95 13.26 -2.83 0.47
N VAL A 96 12.67 -2.14 -0.51
CA VAL A 96 13.17 -0.84 -1.00
C VAL A 96 13.22 0.21 0.11
N THR A 97 12.19 0.28 0.95
CA THR A 97 12.16 1.20 2.11
C THR A 97 13.30 0.92 3.07
N ARG A 98 13.57 -0.35 3.37
CA ARG A 98 14.69 -0.78 4.24
C ARG A 98 16.04 -0.41 3.64
N ASP A 99 16.24 -0.67 2.34
CA ASP A 99 17.48 -0.30 1.64
C ASP A 99 17.73 1.21 1.69
N ILE A 100 16.69 2.02 1.50
CA ILE A 100 16.76 3.48 1.61
C ILE A 100 17.12 3.90 3.05
N ALA A 101 16.47 3.30 4.06
CA ALA A 101 16.75 3.57 5.47
C ALA A 101 18.19 3.24 5.84
N VAL A 102 18.68 2.06 5.43
CA VAL A 102 20.08 1.67 5.62
C VAL A 102 21.02 2.68 4.98
N LYS A 103 20.75 3.06 3.72
CA LYS A 103 21.60 4.01 3.00
C LYS A 103 21.62 5.37 3.67
N PHE A 104 20.48 5.85 4.14
CA PHE A 104 20.37 7.09 4.89
C PHE A 104 21.17 7.03 6.19
N ASN A 105 20.96 5.98 6.99
CA ASN A 105 21.64 5.79 8.27
C ASN A 105 23.17 5.74 8.10
N LEU A 106 23.66 5.07 7.05
CA LEU A 106 25.08 5.03 6.72
C LEU A 106 25.65 6.37 6.22
N THR A 107 24.83 7.18 5.54
CA THR A 107 25.28 8.45 4.97
C THR A 107 25.35 9.56 6.02
N TYR A 108 24.42 9.57 6.95
CA TYR A 108 24.29 10.64 7.95
C TYR A 108 24.55 10.12 9.36
N ARG A 109 23.61 9.38 9.92
CA ARG A 109 23.67 8.72 11.23
C ARG A 109 22.48 7.78 11.37
N GLU A 110 22.49 6.93 12.35
CA GLU A 110 21.37 6.06 12.69
C GLU A 110 20.17 6.88 13.18
N VAL A 111 19.14 6.98 12.33
CA VAL A 111 17.90 7.73 12.58
C VAL A 111 16.68 6.80 12.44
N PHE A 112 16.63 6.01 11.38
CA PHE A 112 15.48 5.18 11.03
C PHE A 112 15.63 3.76 11.57
N ALA A 113 14.58 3.26 12.23
CA ALA A 113 14.38 1.83 12.40
C ALA A 113 14.17 1.16 11.04
N LEU A 114 14.50 -0.12 10.93
CA LEU A 114 14.29 -0.89 9.70
C LEU A 114 12.93 -1.60 9.81
N PRO A 115 11.89 -1.12 9.11
CA PRO A 115 10.56 -1.66 9.25
C PRO A 115 10.48 -3.10 8.72
N GLU A 116 9.71 -3.96 9.40
CA GLU A 116 9.44 -5.32 8.95
C GLU A 116 8.04 -5.42 8.35
N PRO A 117 7.85 -6.17 7.25
CA PRO A 117 6.52 -6.41 6.71
C PRO A 117 5.74 -7.34 7.64
N TYR A 118 4.51 -6.96 7.98
CA TYR A 118 3.57 -7.82 8.67
C TYR A 118 2.52 -8.31 7.67
N ILE A 119 2.73 -9.52 7.16
CA ILE A 119 1.87 -10.14 6.15
C ILE A 119 1.05 -11.24 6.83
N LEU A 120 -0.27 -11.06 6.86
CA LEU A 120 -1.20 -12.08 7.32
C LEU A 120 -1.43 -13.07 6.17
N GLU A 121 -1.04 -14.33 6.36
CA GLU A 121 -1.12 -15.38 5.32
C GLU A 121 -2.55 -15.58 4.83
N ASP A 122 -3.53 -15.60 5.74
CA ASP A 122 -4.95 -15.83 5.43
C ASP A 122 -5.60 -14.72 4.60
N VAL A 123 -5.01 -13.50 4.59
CA VAL A 123 -5.55 -12.33 3.88
C VAL A 123 -4.53 -11.72 2.92
N ALA A 124 -3.46 -12.43 2.62
CA ALA A 124 -2.40 -11.97 1.72
C ALA A 124 -2.93 -11.66 0.31
N VAL A 125 -4.00 -12.35 -0.11
CA VAL A 125 -4.72 -12.10 -1.36
C VAL A 125 -6.21 -12.05 -1.08
N VAL A 126 -6.86 -10.92 -1.36
CA VAL A 126 -8.31 -10.79 -1.25
C VAL A 126 -8.94 -11.25 -2.56
N PRO A 127 -9.84 -12.27 -2.53
CA PRO A 127 -10.54 -12.71 -3.73
C PRO A 127 -11.58 -11.67 -4.18
N GLY A 128 -11.66 -11.43 -5.49
CA GLY A 128 -12.71 -10.64 -6.10
C GLY A 128 -14.00 -11.43 -6.31
N SER A 129 -15.04 -10.78 -6.84
CA SER A 129 -16.34 -11.40 -7.12
C SER A 129 -16.28 -12.58 -8.11
N ASP A 130 -15.18 -12.70 -8.86
CA ASP A 130 -14.90 -13.78 -9.84
C ASP A 130 -13.95 -14.85 -9.30
N GLY A 131 -13.60 -14.82 -8.00
CA GLY A 131 -12.68 -15.75 -7.35
C GLY A 131 -11.19 -15.49 -7.61
N ARG A 132 -10.84 -14.58 -8.53
CA ARG A 132 -9.45 -14.16 -8.76
C ARG A 132 -9.04 -13.07 -7.79
N LYS A 133 -7.75 -12.70 -7.73
CA LYS A 133 -7.26 -11.55 -6.97
C LYS A 133 -8.12 -10.32 -7.26
N MET A 134 -8.65 -9.67 -6.22
CA MET A 134 -9.43 -8.45 -6.34
C MET A 134 -8.60 -7.32 -6.95
N SER A 135 -9.10 -6.69 -8.00
CA SER A 135 -8.44 -5.56 -8.65
C SER A 135 -9.45 -4.68 -9.37
N LYS A 136 -9.25 -3.36 -9.30
CA LYS A 136 -10.06 -2.40 -10.08
C LYS A 136 -9.93 -2.64 -11.59
N SER A 137 -8.73 -3.04 -12.06
CA SER A 137 -8.47 -3.34 -13.47
C SER A 137 -9.22 -4.59 -13.98
N TYR A 138 -9.62 -5.49 -13.09
CA TYR A 138 -10.41 -6.68 -13.44
C TYR A 138 -11.92 -6.45 -13.30
N GLY A 139 -12.33 -5.31 -12.73
CA GLY A 139 -13.75 -5.00 -12.49
C GLY A 139 -14.43 -5.96 -11.49
N ASN A 140 -13.66 -6.64 -10.66
CA ASN A 140 -14.12 -7.66 -9.71
C ASN A 140 -14.10 -7.17 -8.25
N THR A 141 -14.00 -5.86 -8.04
CA THR A 141 -14.03 -5.23 -6.71
C THR A 141 -15.42 -5.15 -6.15
N ILE A 142 -15.55 -5.29 -4.83
CA ILE A 142 -16.76 -4.97 -4.09
C ILE A 142 -16.56 -3.57 -3.48
N GLU A 143 -17.35 -2.61 -3.92
CA GLU A 143 -17.23 -1.22 -3.45
C GLU A 143 -17.96 -1.06 -2.12
N MET A 144 -17.26 -0.58 -1.08
CA MET A 144 -17.82 -0.40 0.27
C MET A 144 -19.01 0.58 0.32
N PHE A 145 -19.07 1.53 -0.62
CA PHE A 145 -20.11 2.58 -0.67
C PHE A 145 -21.01 2.47 -1.89
N ALA A 146 -21.04 1.31 -2.52
CA ALA A 146 -21.97 1.08 -3.60
C ALA A 146 -23.43 1.21 -3.09
N PRO A 147 -24.36 1.75 -3.88
CA PRO A 147 -25.78 1.71 -3.55
C PRO A 147 -26.22 0.27 -3.23
N GLU A 148 -27.07 0.08 -2.23
CA GLU A 148 -27.50 -1.24 -1.74
C GLU A 148 -27.91 -2.21 -2.86
N LYS A 149 -28.66 -1.74 -3.85
CA LYS A 149 -29.07 -2.54 -5.01
C LYS A 149 -27.88 -3.03 -5.84
N ALA A 150 -26.86 -2.19 -6.00
CA ALA A 150 -25.63 -2.55 -6.74
C ALA A 150 -24.78 -3.55 -5.93
N LEU A 151 -24.60 -3.28 -4.64
CA LEU A 151 -23.88 -4.16 -3.72
C LEU A 151 -24.54 -5.55 -3.67
N ARG A 152 -25.85 -5.60 -3.52
CA ARG A 152 -26.61 -6.86 -3.53
C ARG A 152 -26.40 -7.66 -4.83
N LYS A 153 -26.42 -6.96 -5.99
CA LYS A 153 -26.16 -7.60 -7.29
C LYS A 153 -24.75 -8.15 -7.38
N GLN A 154 -23.75 -7.44 -6.86
CA GLN A 154 -22.36 -7.89 -6.85
C GLN A 154 -22.20 -9.12 -5.95
N VAL A 155 -22.74 -9.08 -4.73
CA VAL A 155 -22.66 -10.20 -3.77
C VAL A 155 -23.36 -11.45 -4.32
N MET A 156 -24.55 -11.30 -4.91
CA MET A 156 -25.27 -12.43 -5.53
C MET A 156 -24.61 -12.96 -6.79
N GLY A 157 -23.67 -12.23 -7.38
CA GLY A 157 -22.87 -12.64 -8.54
C GLY A 157 -21.53 -13.29 -8.18
N ILE A 158 -21.19 -13.41 -6.90
CA ILE A 158 -19.95 -14.05 -6.47
C ILE A 158 -19.98 -15.53 -6.87
N VAL A 159 -18.89 -15.98 -7.48
CA VAL A 159 -18.73 -17.40 -7.84
C VAL A 159 -18.53 -18.20 -6.57
N THR A 160 -19.48 -19.05 -6.27
CA THR A 160 -19.43 -20.01 -5.16
C THR A 160 -19.11 -21.41 -5.67
N ASP A 161 -18.62 -22.28 -4.80
CA ASP A 161 -18.44 -23.68 -5.16
C ASP A 161 -19.79 -24.39 -5.29
N SER A 162 -19.77 -25.57 -5.91
CA SER A 162 -20.97 -26.40 -6.10
C SER A 162 -21.21 -27.37 -4.94
N LYS A 163 -20.47 -27.21 -3.81
CA LYS A 163 -20.64 -28.06 -2.63
C LYS A 163 -21.87 -27.61 -1.85
N GLY A 164 -22.73 -28.57 -1.50
CA GLY A 164 -23.84 -28.30 -0.61
C GLY A 164 -23.34 -27.81 0.77
N VAL A 165 -24.17 -27.03 1.44
CA VAL A 165 -23.95 -26.70 2.86
C VAL A 165 -24.25 -27.95 3.67
N ASP A 166 -23.21 -28.60 4.22
CA ASP A 166 -23.36 -29.68 5.22
C ASP A 166 -23.72 -29.11 6.59
#